data_492906c11f4bb0b9c63cc993a6d79c8d
#
_entry.id   492906c11f4bb0b9c63cc993a6d79c8d
#
_cell.length_a   1.000
_cell.length_b   1.000
_cell.length_c   1.000
_cell.angle_alpha   90.00
_cell.angle_beta   90.00
_cell.angle_gamma   90.00
#
_symmetry.space_group_name_H-M   'P 1'
#
loop_
_entity.id
_entity.type
_entity.pdbx_description
1 polymer ?
#
loop_
_entity_poly.entity_id
_entity_poly.type
_entity_poly.pdbx_seq_one_letter_code
_entity_poly.pdbx_strand_id
1 'polypeptide(L)'
;MNIRNRCTKVCLFLWVLGMCFAAHPLHAQSVIPVPLKIEQGTGSFLLSEKTKLYTNIQGGEARLLESYLQALPVHLKKGKKKDTQNVLSLLITEKSEQLPSPESYTLSVTPERILIRATSGAGLFYGIQTLLQLSQPSGTGYSIASVEVQDSPRFAYRGLMLDVSRHFFSKEFVKKQIDALAFYKINRLHLHLTDAAGWRIEIKKYPLLTEFAAWRTDANWKTWWNGGRKYLRFDEPGASGGYYTQDDIREIVEYARQHFITIIPEIEMPAHSEEVLAAYPQLSCAGEPYKNAD
;
A
#
# COMPACT_ATOMS: atom_id res chain seq x y z
N MET A 1 0.70 -2.17 -74.00
CA MET A 1 0.26 -2.75 -72.67
C MET A 1 0.68 -1.77 -71.58
N ASN A 2 -0.28 -1.12 -70.90
CA ASN A 2 -0.18 0.19 -70.30
C ASN A 2 0.53 0.16 -68.93
N ILE A 3 1.73 0.71 -68.82
CA ILE A 3 2.51 0.86 -67.58
C ILE A 3 1.82 1.82 -66.58
N ARG A 4 0.95 2.74 -67.03
CA ARG A 4 0.22 3.68 -66.16
C ARG A 4 -0.77 3.02 -65.18
N ASN A 5 -1.34 1.85 -65.47
CA ASN A 5 -2.33 1.19 -64.62
C ASN A 5 -1.70 0.35 -63.48
N ARG A 6 -0.38 0.11 -63.49
CA ARG A 6 0.28 -0.60 -62.37
C ARG A 6 0.71 0.33 -61.25
N CYS A 7 1.12 1.56 -61.56
CA CYS A 7 1.52 2.51 -60.49
C CYS A 7 0.33 2.96 -59.64
N THR A 8 -0.85 3.17 -60.25
CA THR A 8 -2.05 3.60 -59.48
C THR A 8 -2.54 2.55 -58.48
N LYS A 9 -2.44 1.28 -58.84
CA LYS A 9 -2.84 0.17 -57.92
C LYS A 9 -1.86 -0.04 -56.78
N VAL A 10 -0.56 0.17 -57.01
CA VAL A 10 0.47 0.06 -55.95
C VAL A 10 0.40 1.25 -54.98
N CYS A 11 0.14 2.46 -55.47
CA CYS A 11 -0.06 3.62 -54.59
C CYS A 11 -1.33 3.53 -53.75
N LEU A 12 -2.45 2.96 -54.27
CA LEU A 12 -3.66 2.75 -53.49
C LEU A 12 -3.46 1.66 -52.41
N PHE A 13 -2.68 0.61 -52.69
CA PHE A 13 -2.39 -0.46 -51.72
C PHE A 13 -1.48 0.02 -50.61
N LEU A 14 -0.51 0.89 -50.90
CA LEU A 14 0.35 1.52 -49.88
C LEU A 14 -0.41 2.54 -49.03
N TRP A 15 -1.43 3.22 -49.59
CA TRP A 15 -2.28 4.14 -48.82
C TRP A 15 -3.24 3.38 -47.86
N VAL A 16 -3.77 2.25 -48.27
CA VAL A 16 -4.62 1.39 -47.42
C VAL A 16 -3.78 0.70 -46.31
N LEU A 17 -2.52 0.29 -46.59
CA LEU A 17 -1.62 -0.22 -45.57
C LEU A 17 -1.16 0.89 -44.57
N GLY A 18 -1.04 2.13 -45.02
CA GLY A 18 -0.71 3.27 -44.17
C GLY A 18 -1.83 3.66 -43.20
N MET A 19 -3.10 3.39 -43.52
CA MET A 19 -4.24 3.64 -42.64
C MET A 19 -4.45 2.56 -41.57
N CYS A 20 -3.90 1.33 -41.75
CA CYS A 20 -4.02 0.26 -40.74
C CYS A 20 -2.99 0.35 -39.62
N PHE A 21 -2.01 1.27 -39.62
CA PHE A 21 -1.00 1.39 -38.55
C PHE A 21 -1.16 2.60 -37.65
N ALA A 22 -2.27 3.31 -37.70
CA ALA A 22 -2.67 4.20 -36.65
C ALA A 22 -3.42 3.41 -35.53
N ALA A 23 -2.93 2.23 -35.17
CA ALA A 23 -3.25 1.63 -33.89
C ALA A 23 -2.55 2.51 -32.86
N HIS A 24 -3.27 3.49 -32.33
CA HIS A 24 -2.89 4.13 -31.08
C HIS A 24 -2.67 3.00 -30.09
N PRO A 25 -1.51 2.89 -29.44
CA PRO A 25 -1.38 1.92 -28.37
C PRO A 25 -2.50 2.24 -27.37
N LEU A 26 -3.47 1.37 -27.29
CA LEU A 26 -4.37 1.29 -26.13
C LEU A 26 -3.45 1.00 -24.95
N HIS A 27 -2.87 2.05 -24.37
CA HIS A 27 -2.33 1.96 -23.03
C HIS A 27 -3.55 1.72 -22.16
N ALA A 28 -3.86 0.45 -21.97
CA ALA A 28 -4.76 0.03 -20.91
C ALA A 28 -4.11 0.53 -19.62
N GLN A 29 -4.56 1.69 -19.13
CA GLN A 29 -4.17 2.18 -17.81
C GLN A 29 -4.73 1.19 -16.81
N SER A 30 -3.92 0.21 -16.41
CA SER A 30 -4.32 -0.82 -15.46
C SER A 30 -4.22 -0.26 -14.05
N VAL A 31 -5.36 0.05 -13.45
CA VAL A 31 -5.45 0.34 -12.01
C VAL A 31 -5.58 -1.00 -11.28
N ILE A 32 -4.79 -1.18 -10.23
CA ILE A 32 -4.80 -2.38 -9.38
C ILE A 32 -5.13 -1.97 -7.95
N PRO A 33 -6.18 -2.55 -7.34
CA PRO A 33 -7.20 -3.43 -7.93
C PRO A 33 -8.02 -2.75 -9.02
N VAL A 34 -8.54 -3.55 -9.96
CA VAL A 34 -9.41 -3.04 -11.02
C VAL A 34 -10.67 -2.42 -10.40
N PRO A 35 -11.00 -1.15 -10.70
CA PRO A 35 -12.20 -0.51 -10.17
C PRO A 35 -13.49 -1.19 -10.66
N LEU A 36 -14.58 -1.00 -9.92
CA LEU A 36 -15.90 -1.49 -10.31
C LEU A 36 -16.34 -0.99 -11.69
N LYS A 37 -16.03 0.27 -11.98
CA LYS A 37 -16.31 0.91 -13.27
C LYS A 37 -15.19 1.86 -13.63
N ILE A 38 -14.73 1.77 -14.88
CA ILE A 38 -13.76 2.68 -15.47
C ILE A 38 -14.14 2.93 -16.93
N GLU A 39 -14.37 4.18 -17.29
CA GLU A 39 -14.76 4.61 -18.62
C GLU A 39 -13.76 5.67 -19.12
N GLN A 40 -13.17 5.42 -20.29
CA GLN A 40 -12.22 6.35 -20.89
C GLN A 40 -12.96 7.54 -21.51
N GLY A 41 -12.43 8.74 -21.27
CA GLY A 41 -12.86 9.97 -21.92
C GLY A 41 -11.90 10.40 -23.03
N THR A 42 -12.11 11.59 -23.58
CA THR A 42 -11.24 12.19 -24.59
C THR A 42 -10.34 13.26 -24.00
N GLY A 43 -9.06 13.29 -24.41
CA GLY A 43 -8.08 14.25 -23.93
C GLY A 43 -7.38 13.80 -22.65
N SER A 44 -6.66 14.72 -22.02
CA SER A 44 -5.92 14.47 -20.78
C SER A 44 -5.81 15.75 -19.95
N PHE A 45 -5.65 15.58 -18.63
CA PHE A 45 -5.32 16.64 -17.70
C PHE A 45 -3.80 16.71 -17.51
N LEU A 46 -3.22 17.91 -17.55
CA LEU A 46 -1.82 18.14 -17.19
C LEU A 46 -1.72 18.65 -15.74
N LEU A 47 -1.35 17.76 -14.83
CA LEU A 47 -1.03 18.11 -13.45
C LEU A 47 0.34 18.79 -13.41
N SER A 48 0.40 20.05 -12.97
CA SER A 48 1.60 20.87 -12.96
C SER A 48 1.56 21.88 -11.81
N GLU A 49 2.62 22.65 -11.62
CA GLU A 49 2.66 23.75 -10.61
C GLU A 49 1.59 24.85 -10.83
N LYS A 50 0.92 24.86 -12.00
CA LYS A 50 -0.23 25.74 -12.25
C LYS A 50 -1.52 25.17 -11.66
N THR A 51 -1.56 23.89 -11.35
CA THR A 51 -2.76 23.23 -10.83
C THR A 51 -3.05 23.67 -9.42
N LYS A 52 -4.31 23.93 -9.15
CA LYS A 52 -4.81 24.30 -7.82
C LYS A 52 -5.39 23.09 -7.12
N LEU A 53 -5.19 22.99 -5.81
CA LEU A 53 -5.82 21.97 -4.96
C LEU A 53 -6.91 22.62 -4.11
N TYR A 54 -8.12 22.10 -4.23
CA TYR A 54 -9.25 22.48 -3.40
C TYR A 54 -9.78 21.28 -2.62
N THR A 55 -10.10 21.48 -1.35
CA THR A 55 -10.84 20.51 -0.53
C THR A 55 -11.87 21.21 0.35
N ASN A 56 -12.97 20.51 0.67
CA ASN A 56 -13.93 20.94 1.67
C ASN A 56 -13.66 20.36 3.07
N ILE A 57 -12.57 19.60 3.22
CA ILE A 57 -12.09 19.07 4.50
C ILE A 57 -11.22 20.11 5.19
N GLN A 58 -11.16 20.05 6.52
CA GLN A 58 -10.34 20.95 7.34
C GLN A 58 -9.45 20.17 8.31
N GLY A 59 -8.47 20.85 8.87
CA GLY A 59 -7.63 20.31 9.94
C GLY A 59 -6.57 19.29 9.50
N GLY A 60 -6.30 18.31 10.36
CA GLY A 60 -5.23 17.31 10.17
C GLY A 60 -5.48 16.37 9.00
N GLU A 61 -6.72 15.95 8.81
CA GLU A 61 -7.10 15.05 7.73
C GLU A 61 -6.87 15.68 6.33
N ALA A 62 -7.19 16.97 6.17
CA ALA A 62 -6.89 17.68 4.94
C ALA A 62 -5.39 17.65 4.63
N ARG A 63 -4.55 18.01 5.62
CA ARG A 63 -3.08 18.00 5.46
C ARG A 63 -2.55 16.61 5.16
N LEU A 64 -3.11 15.57 5.78
CA LEU A 64 -2.74 14.18 5.51
C LEU A 64 -3.05 13.80 4.06
N LEU A 65 -4.26 14.07 3.57
CA LEU A 65 -4.65 13.75 2.19
C LEU A 65 -3.84 14.56 1.16
N GLU A 66 -3.55 15.83 1.45
CA GLU A 66 -2.66 16.67 0.64
C GLU A 66 -1.24 16.10 0.56
N SER A 67 -0.72 15.53 1.65
CA SER A 67 0.64 14.96 1.69
C SER A 67 0.83 13.77 0.74
N TYR A 68 -0.21 12.98 0.46
CA TYR A 68 -0.11 11.88 -0.51
C TYR A 68 0.04 12.35 -1.95
N LEU A 69 -0.47 13.54 -2.27
CA LEU A 69 -0.26 14.13 -3.61
C LEU A 69 1.18 14.59 -3.82
N GLN A 70 1.97 14.75 -2.74
CA GLN A 70 3.40 15.07 -2.81
C GLN A 70 4.25 13.89 -3.32
N ALA A 71 3.68 12.68 -3.43
CA ALA A 71 4.31 11.57 -4.16
C ALA A 71 4.51 11.93 -5.65
N LEU A 72 3.69 12.84 -6.18
CA LEU A 72 3.95 13.52 -7.45
C LEU A 72 4.73 14.80 -7.13
N PRO A 73 5.99 14.98 -7.58
CA PRO A 73 6.83 16.13 -7.23
C PRO A 73 6.34 17.42 -7.92
N VAL A 74 5.10 17.79 -7.65
CA VAL A 74 4.42 18.98 -8.17
C VAL A 74 3.85 19.78 -7.01
N HIS A 75 4.27 21.02 -6.84
CA HIS A 75 3.73 21.92 -5.83
C HIS A 75 2.39 22.52 -6.27
N LEU A 76 1.30 21.99 -5.70
CA LEU A 76 -0.05 22.47 -6.00
C LEU A 76 -0.35 23.79 -5.29
N LYS A 77 -0.99 24.73 -5.99
CA LYS A 77 -1.42 25.99 -5.42
C LYS A 77 -2.73 25.83 -4.66
N LYS A 78 -2.99 26.68 -3.66
CA LYS A 78 -4.28 26.69 -2.96
C LYS A 78 -5.41 27.09 -3.89
N GLY A 79 -6.41 26.22 -4.03
CA GLY A 79 -7.63 26.42 -4.81
C GLY A 79 -8.80 26.96 -3.99
N LYS A 80 -9.86 27.36 -4.69
CA LYS A 80 -11.11 27.86 -4.13
C LYS A 80 -12.29 27.04 -4.69
N LYS A 81 -13.41 26.99 -3.95
CA LYS A 81 -14.64 26.29 -4.38
C LYS A 81 -15.12 26.66 -5.79
N LYS A 82 -14.90 27.92 -6.20
CA LYS A 82 -15.31 28.44 -7.51
C LYS A 82 -14.36 28.11 -8.66
N ASP A 83 -13.20 27.51 -8.39
CA ASP A 83 -12.25 27.16 -9.44
C ASP A 83 -12.80 25.97 -10.23
N THR A 84 -12.90 26.11 -11.55
CA THR A 84 -13.44 25.11 -12.46
C THR A 84 -12.41 24.65 -13.49
N GLN A 85 -11.30 25.39 -13.60
CA GLN A 85 -10.22 25.18 -14.57
C GLN A 85 -8.89 24.94 -13.84
N ASN A 86 -8.15 23.96 -14.31
CA ASN A 86 -6.82 23.58 -13.81
C ASN A 86 -6.82 23.36 -12.28
N VAL A 87 -7.77 22.55 -11.82
CA VAL A 87 -8.00 22.27 -10.39
C VAL A 87 -8.16 20.80 -10.13
N LEU A 88 -7.52 20.32 -9.06
CA LEU A 88 -7.77 19.04 -8.41
C LEU A 88 -8.62 19.30 -7.18
N SER A 89 -9.78 18.64 -7.09
CA SER A 89 -10.71 18.80 -5.98
C SER A 89 -10.91 17.50 -5.22
N LEU A 90 -10.76 17.55 -3.89
CA LEU A 90 -11.03 16.45 -2.96
C LEU A 90 -12.28 16.83 -2.14
N LEU A 91 -13.39 16.11 -2.33
CA LEU A 91 -14.66 16.48 -1.72
C LEU A 91 -15.28 15.34 -0.92
N ILE A 92 -15.54 15.60 0.36
CA ILE A 92 -16.46 14.78 1.15
C ILE A 92 -17.89 15.17 0.76
N THR A 93 -18.71 14.16 0.45
CA THR A 93 -20.11 14.28 0.06
C THR A 93 -20.98 13.33 0.87
N GLU A 94 -22.29 13.46 0.75
CA GLU A 94 -23.22 12.51 1.35
C GLU A 94 -23.17 11.15 0.66
N LYS A 95 -23.65 10.12 1.37
CA LYS A 95 -23.79 8.77 0.86
C LYS A 95 -24.78 8.74 -0.32
N SER A 96 -24.46 7.98 -1.35
CA SER A 96 -25.30 7.80 -2.54
C SER A 96 -25.15 6.38 -3.08
N GLU A 97 -25.89 6.01 -4.11
CA GLU A 97 -25.75 4.72 -4.80
C GLU A 97 -24.33 4.52 -5.37
N GLN A 98 -23.67 5.59 -5.80
CA GLN A 98 -22.29 5.56 -6.29
C GLN A 98 -21.26 5.45 -5.16
N LEU A 99 -21.64 5.81 -3.92
CA LEU A 99 -20.77 5.86 -2.75
C LEU A 99 -21.40 5.07 -1.59
N PRO A 100 -21.58 3.73 -1.73
CA PRO A 100 -22.32 2.92 -0.77
C PRO A 100 -21.58 2.66 0.54
N SER A 101 -20.27 2.82 0.56
CA SER A 101 -19.43 2.57 1.74
C SER A 101 -18.49 3.73 2.05
N PRO A 102 -17.93 3.81 3.28
CA PRO A 102 -16.93 4.82 3.62
C PRO A 102 -15.66 4.74 2.75
N GLU A 103 -15.36 3.58 2.19
CA GLU A 103 -14.19 3.38 1.34
C GLU A 103 -14.48 3.56 -0.16
N SER A 104 -15.73 3.87 -0.53
CA SER A 104 -16.12 4.14 -1.91
C SER A 104 -15.66 5.51 -2.36
N TYR A 105 -15.34 5.63 -3.64
CA TYR A 105 -15.01 6.92 -4.26
C TYR A 105 -15.45 6.98 -5.72
N THR A 106 -15.58 8.20 -6.23
CA THR A 106 -15.61 8.50 -7.66
C THR A 106 -14.42 9.38 -8.02
N LEU A 107 -13.80 9.13 -9.17
CA LEU A 107 -12.74 9.96 -9.73
C LEU A 107 -13.12 10.34 -11.16
N SER A 108 -13.23 11.63 -11.42
CA SER A 108 -13.46 12.20 -12.74
C SER A 108 -12.25 13.02 -13.16
N VAL A 109 -11.69 12.70 -14.31
CA VAL A 109 -10.59 13.44 -14.95
C VAL A 109 -11.06 13.95 -16.29
N THR A 110 -11.06 15.25 -16.46
CA THR A 110 -11.30 15.94 -17.74
C THR A 110 -10.10 16.82 -18.06
N PRO A 111 -9.95 17.33 -19.30
CA PRO A 111 -8.87 18.27 -19.62
C PRO A 111 -8.83 19.51 -18.72
N GLU A 112 -9.99 19.88 -18.12
CA GLU A 112 -10.14 21.07 -17.30
C GLU A 112 -9.86 20.83 -15.80
N ARG A 113 -10.20 19.64 -15.30
CA ARG A 113 -10.15 19.38 -13.84
C ARG A 113 -10.05 17.92 -13.49
N ILE A 114 -9.59 17.68 -12.27
CA ILE A 114 -9.68 16.39 -11.57
C ILE A 114 -10.62 16.58 -10.38
N LEU A 115 -11.54 15.61 -10.17
CA LEU A 115 -12.48 15.63 -9.08
C LEU A 115 -12.57 14.25 -8.44
N ILE A 116 -12.22 14.17 -7.15
CA ILE A 116 -12.39 12.97 -6.32
C ILE A 116 -13.49 13.26 -5.30
N ARG A 117 -14.51 12.38 -5.23
CA ARG A 117 -15.58 12.43 -4.24
C ARG A 117 -15.63 11.15 -3.45
N ALA A 118 -15.89 11.25 -2.15
CA ALA A 118 -16.09 10.14 -1.25
C ALA A 118 -16.98 10.57 -0.07
N THR A 119 -17.36 9.61 0.78
CA THR A 119 -18.10 9.91 2.02
C THR A 119 -17.19 9.99 3.25
N SER A 120 -15.91 9.66 3.10
CA SER A 120 -14.89 9.70 4.16
C SER A 120 -13.49 9.97 3.62
N GLY A 121 -12.55 10.25 4.52
CA GLY A 121 -11.12 10.37 4.17
C GLY A 121 -10.53 9.10 3.59
N ALA A 122 -10.97 7.91 4.03
CA ALA A 122 -10.51 6.64 3.47
C ALA A 122 -10.87 6.50 1.98
N GLY A 123 -12.11 6.85 1.61
CA GLY A 123 -12.52 6.84 0.21
C GLY A 123 -11.74 7.85 -0.64
N LEU A 124 -11.49 9.06 -0.13
CA LEU A 124 -10.63 10.04 -0.83
C LEU A 124 -9.20 9.54 -0.98
N PHE A 125 -8.65 8.91 0.06
CA PHE A 125 -7.33 8.29 0.02
C PHE A 125 -7.24 7.25 -1.09
N TYR A 126 -8.22 6.34 -1.22
CA TYR A 126 -8.23 5.33 -2.28
C TYR A 126 -8.42 5.94 -3.68
N GLY A 127 -9.18 7.03 -3.77
CA GLY A 127 -9.28 7.82 -5.00
C GLY A 127 -7.93 8.45 -5.40
N ILE A 128 -7.18 8.96 -4.41
CA ILE A 128 -5.81 9.46 -4.63
C ILE A 128 -4.89 8.33 -5.09
N GLN A 129 -4.92 7.13 -4.47
CA GLN A 129 -4.11 6.00 -4.91
C GLN A 129 -4.40 5.62 -6.37
N THR A 130 -5.68 5.68 -6.78
CA THR A 130 -6.05 5.47 -8.19
C THR A 130 -5.50 6.58 -9.09
N LEU A 131 -5.60 7.83 -8.68
CA LEU A 131 -5.03 8.96 -9.43
C LEU A 131 -3.51 8.81 -9.61
N LEU A 132 -2.79 8.40 -8.56
CA LEU A 132 -1.35 8.15 -8.62
C LEU A 132 -1.00 7.06 -9.64
N GLN A 133 -1.76 5.96 -9.68
CA GLN A 133 -1.57 4.87 -10.64
C GLN A 133 -1.84 5.30 -12.09
N LEU A 134 -2.79 6.23 -12.29
CA LEU A 134 -3.13 6.78 -13.61
C LEU A 134 -2.16 7.87 -14.09
N SER A 135 -1.34 8.41 -13.20
CA SER A 135 -0.45 9.53 -13.50
C SER A 135 0.80 9.08 -14.26
N GLN A 136 1.06 9.66 -15.44
CA GLN A 136 2.23 9.38 -16.25
C GLN A 136 3.13 10.61 -16.31
N PRO A 137 4.45 10.49 -16.10
CA PRO A 137 5.38 11.62 -16.24
C PRO A 137 5.24 12.28 -17.61
N SER A 138 5.17 13.62 -17.64
CA SER A 138 5.03 14.40 -18.88
C SER A 138 5.66 15.79 -18.72
N GLY A 139 6.82 15.98 -19.32
CA GLY A 139 7.60 17.21 -19.15
C GLY A 139 7.93 17.50 -17.69
N THR A 140 7.54 18.66 -17.17
CA THR A 140 7.73 19.05 -15.77
C THR A 140 6.55 18.68 -14.86
N GLY A 141 5.62 17.84 -15.33
CA GLY A 141 4.42 17.44 -14.59
C GLY A 141 3.99 16.02 -14.90
N TYR A 142 2.69 15.77 -14.77
CA TYR A 142 2.08 14.46 -15.02
C TYR A 142 0.86 14.61 -15.92
N SER A 143 0.78 13.76 -16.93
CA SER A 143 -0.39 13.63 -17.79
C SER A 143 -1.29 12.52 -17.25
N ILE A 144 -2.57 12.81 -17.10
CA ILE A 144 -3.59 11.84 -16.71
C ILE A 144 -4.66 11.83 -17.81
N ALA A 145 -4.86 10.70 -18.47
CA ALA A 145 -5.90 10.57 -19.50
C ALA A 145 -7.29 10.82 -18.88
N SER A 146 -8.18 11.43 -19.63
CA SER A 146 -9.56 11.67 -19.19
C SER A 146 -10.25 10.34 -18.92
N VAL A 147 -10.86 10.22 -17.73
CA VAL A 147 -11.46 8.98 -17.26
C VAL A 147 -12.54 9.26 -16.22
N GLU A 148 -13.58 8.45 -16.20
CA GLU A 148 -14.56 8.36 -15.12
C GLU A 148 -14.38 7.01 -14.42
N VAL A 149 -14.13 7.07 -13.10
CA VAL A 149 -13.95 5.89 -12.25
C VAL A 149 -15.01 5.94 -11.15
N GLN A 150 -15.66 4.79 -10.94
CA GLN A 150 -16.45 4.52 -9.74
C GLN A 150 -15.92 3.25 -9.10
N ASP A 151 -15.60 3.31 -7.82
CA ASP A 151 -15.03 2.18 -7.12
C ASP A 151 -15.57 2.05 -5.69
N SER A 152 -15.71 0.82 -5.27
CA SER A 152 -16.09 0.44 -3.91
C SER A 152 -15.52 -0.95 -3.62
N PRO A 153 -14.93 -1.18 -2.45
CA PRO A 153 -14.34 -2.47 -2.15
C PRO A 153 -15.42 -3.57 -2.13
N ARG A 154 -15.15 -4.67 -2.82
CA ARG A 154 -15.99 -5.88 -2.77
C ARG A 154 -15.95 -6.54 -1.39
N PHE A 155 -14.79 -6.47 -0.70
CA PHE A 155 -14.57 -7.02 0.62
C PHE A 155 -14.16 -5.90 1.59
N ALA A 156 -14.85 -5.80 2.72
CA ALA A 156 -14.53 -4.83 3.77
C ALA A 156 -13.19 -5.16 4.48
N TYR A 157 -12.81 -6.44 4.53
CA TYR A 157 -11.54 -6.90 5.07
C TYR A 157 -10.60 -7.32 3.92
N ARG A 158 -9.50 -6.62 3.76
CA ARG A 158 -8.46 -6.89 2.77
C ARG A 158 -7.12 -6.86 3.47
N GLY A 159 -6.60 -8.03 3.81
CA GLY A 159 -5.44 -8.19 4.67
C GLY A 159 -4.26 -8.90 4.01
N LEU A 160 -3.07 -8.58 4.53
CA LEU A 160 -1.84 -9.34 4.30
C LEU A 160 -1.26 -9.67 5.68
N MET A 161 -0.78 -10.89 5.85
CA MET A 161 -0.03 -11.30 7.03
C MET A 161 1.47 -11.21 6.73
N LEU A 162 2.22 -10.59 7.65
CA LEU A 162 3.68 -10.54 7.64
C LEU A 162 4.21 -11.30 8.85
N ASP A 163 4.92 -12.38 8.59
CA ASP A 163 5.61 -13.16 9.62
C ASP A 163 6.96 -12.51 9.96
N VAL A 164 7.00 -11.82 11.07
CA VAL A 164 8.22 -11.19 11.61
C VAL A 164 8.92 -12.07 12.66
N SER A 165 8.30 -13.19 13.05
CA SER A 165 8.87 -14.13 14.00
C SER A 165 9.93 -15.02 13.36
N ARG A 166 9.59 -15.73 12.26
CA ARG A 166 10.54 -16.61 11.59
C ARG A 166 11.70 -15.83 10.98
N HIS A 167 11.45 -14.58 10.60
CA HIS A 167 12.51 -13.64 10.18
C HIS A 167 12.17 -12.24 10.70
N PHE A 168 13.07 -11.65 11.50
CA PHE A 168 12.86 -10.29 12.00
C PHE A 168 13.09 -9.26 10.88
N PHE A 169 12.13 -8.38 10.69
CA PHE A 169 12.23 -7.23 9.80
C PHE A 169 12.23 -5.93 10.62
N SER A 170 13.04 -4.95 10.21
CA SER A 170 13.06 -3.65 10.87
C SER A 170 11.72 -2.92 10.73
N LYS A 171 11.45 -1.95 11.60
CA LYS A 171 10.22 -1.14 11.51
C LYS A 171 10.16 -0.33 10.21
N GLU A 172 11.30 0.06 9.65
CA GLU A 172 11.38 0.76 8.35
C GLU A 172 10.93 -0.16 7.22
N PHE A 173 11.26 -1.45 7.27
CA PHE A 173 10.72 -2.42 6.33
C PHE A 173 9.22 -2.58 6.48
N VAL A 174 8.70 -2.68 7.72
CA VAL A 174 7.25 -2.76 7.98
C VAL A 174 6.53 -1.53 7.43
N LYS A 175 7.09 -0.32 7.60
CA LYS A 175 6.54 0.90 7.00
C LYS A 175 6.51 0.85 5.47
N LYS A 176 7.56 0.34 4.82
CA LYS A 176 7.55 0.12 3.36
C LYS A 176 6.47 -0.86 2.91
N GLN A 177 6.19 -1.90 3.73
CA GLN A 177 5.06 -2.80 3.45
C GLN A 177 3.72 -2.06 3.58
N ILE A 178 3.57 -1.18 4.58
CA ILE A 178 2.38 -0.34 4.74
C ILE A 178 2.18 0.55 3.51
N ASP A 179 3.23 1.19 2.99
CA ASP A 179 3.16 2.01 1.76
C ASP A 179 2.67 1.19 0.56
N ALA A 180 3.23 0.00 0.37
CA ALA A 180 2.83 -0.90 -0.72
C ALA A 180 1.38 -1.37 -0.56
N LEU A 181 0.97 -1.76 0.66
CA LEU A 181 -0.40 -2.16 0.96
C LEU A 181 -1.39 -1.02 0.70
N ALA A 182 -1.05 0.20 1.11
CA ALA A 182 -1.84 1.40 0.88
C ALA A 182 -2.04 1.67 -0.62
N PHE A 183 -0.97 1.56 -1.41
CA PHE A 183 -1.03 1.74 -2.87
C PHE A 183 -1.99 0.78 -3.53
N TYR A 184 -2.08 -0.47 -3.03
CA TYR A 184 -3.02 -1.49 -3.51
C TYR A 184 -4.34 -1.55 -2.71
N LYS A 185 -4.64 -0.54 -1.90
CA LYS A 185 -5.91 -0.40 -1.17
C LYS A 185 -6.20 -1.56 -0.19
N ILE A 186 -5.16 -2.21 0.33
CA ILE A 186 -5.24 -3.16 1.42
C ILE A 186 -5.42 -2.39 2.73
N ASN A 187 -6.33 -2.83 3.60
CA ASN A 187 -6.69 -2.09 4.80
C ASN A 187 -6.40 -2.81 6.12
N ARG A 188 -5.73 -3.96 6.08
CA ARG A 188 -5.29 -4.72 7.26
C ARG A 188 -3.88 -5.23 7.06
N LEU A 189 -3.01 -5.00 8.04
CA LEU A 189 -1.72 -5.66 8.15
C LEU A 189 -1.71 -6.50 9.41
N HIS A 190 -1.69 -7.82 9.23
CA HIS A 190 -1.59 -8.79 10.29
C HIS A 190 -0.11 -9.05 10.56
N LEU A 191 0.37 -8.73 11.76
CA LEU A 191 1.73 -8.98 12.21
C LEU A 191 1.76 -10.23 13.07
N HIS A 192 2.37 -11.29 12.55
CA HIS A 192 2.67 -12.51 13.29
C HIS A 192 3.92 -12.27 14.12
N LEU A 193 3.72 -11.83 15.37
CA LEU A 193 4.78 -11.27 16.23
C LEU A 193 5.52 -12.32 17.03
N THR A 194 4.96 -13.50 17.25
CA THR A 194 5.53 -14.52 18.11
C THR A 194 5.39 -15.91 17.51
N ASP A 195 6.43 -16.70 17.59
CA ASP A 195 6.49 -18.11 17.23
C ASP A 195 7.83 -18.67 17.76
N ALA A 196 7.99 -19.97 17.79
CA ALA A 196 9.21 -20.65 18.24
C ALA A 196 10.53 -20.02 17.76
N ALA A 197 10.53 -19.40 16.56
CA ALA A 197 11.70 -18.79 15.99
C ALA A 197 12.08 -17.42 16.60
N GLY A 198 11.22 -16.83 17.41
CA GLY A 198 11.51 -15.61 18.16
C GLY A 198 10.29 -14.79 18.55
N TRP A 199 10.37 -14.21 19.72
CA TRP A 199 9.43 -13.24 20.29
C TRP A 199 9.79 -11.82 19.82
N ARG A 200 8.85 -11.06 19.21
CA ARG A 200 9.19 -9.80 18.53
C ARG A 200 8.56 -8.54 19.13
N ILE A 201 7.92 -8.63 20.31
CA ILE A 201 7.28 -7.46 20.94
C ILE A 201 7.75 -7.30 22.39
N GLU A 202 8.13 -6.07 22.78
CA GLU A 202 8.56 -5.76 24.12
C GLU A 202 7.41 -5.90 25.11
N ILE A 203 7.61 -6.75 26.15
CA ILE A 203 6.76 -6.84 27.36
C ILE A 203 7.62 -6.48 28.56
N LYS A 204 7.54 -5.26 29.04
CA LYS A 204 8.40 -4.73 30.13
C LYS A 204 8.38 -5.57 31.41
N LYS A 205 7.25 -6.24 31.71
CA LYS A 205 7.12 -7.14 32.84
C LYS A 205 7.91 -8.46 32.66
N TYR A 206 8.21 -8.83 31.42
CA TYR A 206 8.87 -10.08 31.08
C TYR A 206 10.08 -9.84 30.16
N PRO A 207 11.18 -9.26 30.70
CA PRO A 207 12.31 -8.78 29.88
C PRO A 207 13.03 -9.89 29.12
N LEU A 208 13.07 -11.14 29.62
CA LEU A 208 13.70 -12.25 28.91
C LEU A 208 13.03 -12.58 27.57
N LEU A 209 11.80 -12.14 27.33
CA LEU A 209 11.15 -12.29 26.02
C LEU A 209 11.90 -11.53 24.93
N THR A 210 12.55 -10.43 25.27
CA THR A 210 13.32 -9.61 24.31
C THR A 210 14.83 -9.70 24.48
N GLU A 211 15.31 -10.02 25.69
CA GLU A 211 16.75 -10.19 25.94
C GLU A 211 17.28 -11.57 25.52
N PHE A 212 16.39 -12.59 25.45
CA PHE A 212 16.72 -13.97 25.14
C PHE A 212 15.81 -14.58 24.06
N ALA A 213 14.51 -14.66 24.27
CA ALA A 213 13.57 -15.31 23.36
C ALA A 213 13.48 -14.67 21.96
N ALA A 214 13.97 -13.44 21.79
CA ALA A 214 14.03 -12.77 20.51
C ALA A 214 15.28 -13.12 19.68
N TRP A 215 16.22 -13.91 20.23
CA TRP A 215 17.54 -14.13 19.64
C TRP A 215 17.90 -15.62 19.54
N ARG A 216 18.58 -15.99 18.46
CA ARG A 216 18.94 -17.39 18.16
C ARG A 216 20.26 -17.47 17.41
N THR A 217 20.82 -18.69 17.30
CA THR A 217 22.14 -18.93 16.66
C THR A 217 22.15 -18.64 15.16
N ASP A 218 21.07 -18.90 14.44
CA ASP A 218 21.04 -18.83 12.99
C ASP A 218 20.01 -17.80 12.48
N ALA A 219 20.41 -16.94 11.54
CA ALA A 219 19.52 -16.02 10.89
C ALA A 219 18.44 -16.74 10.05
N ASN A 220 18.80 -17.85 9.41
CA ASN A 220 17.86 -18.66 8.67
C ASN A 220 17.12 -19.60 9.63
N TRP A 221 15.79 -19.46 9.69
CA TRP A 221 14.98 -20.23 10.64
C TRP A 221 14.99 -21.74 10.36
N LYS A 222 15.12 -22.21 9.10
CA LYS A 222 15.19 -23.64 8.77
C LYS A 222 16.49 -24.25 9.26
N THR A 223 17.61 -23.54 9.11
CA THR A 223 18.91 -23.96 9.63
C THR A 223 18.84 -24.06 11.15
N TRP A 224 18.31 -23.04 11.81
CA TRP A 224 18.10 -23.04 13.26
C TRP A 224 17.17 -24.18 13.70
N TRP A 225 16.03 -24.36 13.02
CA TRP A 225 15.07 -25.41 13.32
C TRP A 225 15.67 -26.81 13.25
N ASN A 226 16.48 -27.09 12.25
CA ASN A 226 17.16 -28.38 12.05
C ASN A 226 18.48 -28.48 12.82
N GLY A 227 19.01 -27.37 13.34
CA GLY A 227 20.31 -27.25 14.03
C GLY A 227 20.24 -27.29 15.57
N GLY A 228 19.15 -27.80 16.16
CA GLY A 228 19.02 -27.94 17.61
C GLY A 228 18.34 -26.78 18.32
N ARG A 229 17.83 -25.79 17.61
CA ARG A 229 16.94 -24.70 18.10
C ARG A 229 17.49 -23.93 19.29
N LYS A 230 18.78 -23.55 19.23
CA LYS A 230 19.43 -22.85 20.33
C LYS A 230 19.09 -21.36 20.34
N TYR A 231 18.56 -20.86 21.47
CA TYR A 231 18.42 -19.43 21.75
C TYR A 231 19.70 -18.88 22.37
N LEU A 232 19.92 -17.58 22.18
CA LEU A 232 21.05 -16.83 22.73
C LEU A 232 20.54 -15.57 23.42
N ARG A 233 21.35 -15.01 24.31
CA ARG A 233 21.11 -13.64 24.77
C ARG A 233 21.49 -12.66 23.67
N PHE A 234 20.88 -11.49 23.69
CA PHE A 234 21.08 -10.43 22.68
C PHE A 234 22.56 -10.00 22.52
N ASP A 235 23.35 -10.12 23.59
CA ASP A 235 24.77 -9.74 23.68
C ASP A 235 25.74 -10.90 23.44
N GLU A 236 25.26 -12.12 23.21
CA GLU A 236 26.12 -13.27 22.91
C GLU A 236 26.62 -13.24 21.46
N PRO A 237 27.91 -13.65 21.22
CA PRO A 237 28.45 -13.76 19.88
C PRO A 237 27.61 -14.70 19.00
N GLY A 238 27.24 -14.23 17.81
CA GLY A 238 26.46 -15.00 16.85
C GLY A 238 24.94 -14.90 17.06
N ALA A 239 24.47 -14.11 18.04
CA ALA A 239 23.04 -13.87 18.22
C ALA A 239 22.45 -13.16 17.01
N SER A 240 21.39 -13.74 16.44
CA SER A 240 20.62 -13.22 15.33
C SER A 240 19.16 -13.11 15.72
N GLY A 241 18.57 -11.92 15.51
CA GLY A 241 17.19 -11.67 15.89
C GLY A 241 16.88 -10.18 15.94
N GLY A 242 15.93 -9.82 16.79
CA GLY A 242 15.47 -8.46 17.03
C GLY A 242 14.04 -8.45 17.55
N TYR A 243 13.61 -7.29 17.99
CA TYR A 243 12.25 -7.08 18.47
C TYR A 243 11.82 -5.62 18.28
N TYR A 244 10.56 -5.36 18.40
CA TYR A 244 9.99 -4.01 18.43
C TYR A 244 9.78 -3.57 19.87
N THR A 245 10.28 -2.40 20.23
CA THR A 245 9.91 -1.74 21.47
C THR A 245 8.43 -1.34 21.44
N GLN A 246 7.86 -1.04 22.60
CA GLN A 246 6.48 -0.51 22.63
C GLN A 246 6.35 0.80 21.83
N ASP A 247 7.41 1.62 21.80
CA ASP A 247 7.42 2.86 21.02
C ASP A 247 7.49 2.58 19.51
N ASP A 248 8.26 1.57 19.08
CA ASP A 248 8.27 1.12 17.68
C ASP A 248 6.88 0.66 17.22
N ILE A 249 6.19 -0.12 18.05
CA ILE A 249 4.82 -0.56 17.75
C ILE A 249 3.85 0.62 17.69
N ARG A 250 3.93 1.58 18.61
CA ARG A 250 3.12 2.81 18.55
C ARG A 250 3.36 3.58 17.25
N GLU A 251 4.61 3.70 16.84
CA GLU A 251 5.01 4.36 15.60
C GLU A 251 4.47 3.62 14.38
N ILE A 252 4.59 2.29 14.31
CA ILE A 252 4.02 1.46 13.24
C ILE A 252 2.50 1.62 13.17
N VAL A 253 1.80 1.56 14.30
CA VAL A 253 0.33 1.70 14.38
C VAL A 253 -0.10 3.09 13.91
N GLU A 254 0.57 4.15 14.34
CA GLU A 254 0.24 5.51 13.91
C GLU A 254 0.53 5.71 12.42
N TYR A 255 1.65 5.19 11.92
CA TYR A 255 1.97 5.22 10.50
C TYR A 255 0.93 4.49 9.65
N ALA A 256 0.53 3.29 10.07
CA ALA A 256 -0.53 2.51 9.41
C ALA A 256 -1.89 3.25 9.45
N ARG A 257 -2.24 3.86 10.58
CA ARG A 257 -3.47 4.66 10.73
C ARG A 257 -3.51 5.82 9.73
N GLN A 258 -2.38 6.48 9.53
CA GLN A 258 -2.27 7.53 8.52
C GLN A 258 -2.51 6.97 7.11
N HIS A 259 -2.19 5.72 6.82
CA HIS A 259 -2.42 5.03 5.55
C HIS A 259 -3.76 4.27 5.49
N PHE A 260 -4.69 4.53 6.43
CA PHE A 260 -6.00 3.86 6.54
C PHE A 260 -5.88 2.34 6.66
N ILE A 261 -4.78 1.86 7.27
CA ILE A 261 -4.50 0.46 7.55
C ILE A 261 -4.59 0.20 9.05
N THR A 262 -5.30 -0.86 9.44
CA THR A 262 -5.34 -1.34 10.82
C THR A 262 -4.29 -2.42 11.01
N ILE A 263 -3.46 -2.31 12.05
CA ILE A 263 -2.55 -3.35 12.48
C ILE A 263 -3.32 -4.38 13.32
N ILE A 264 -3.14 -5.66 12.99
CA ILE A 264 -3.68 -6.79 13.76
C ILE A 264 -2.48 -7.53 14.34
N PRO A 265 -2.20 -7.40 15.64
CA PRO A 265 -1.13 -8.15 16.27
C PRO A 265 -1.59 -9.58 16.57
N GLU A 266 -0.74 -10.55 16.26
CA GLU A 266 -0.92 -11.95 16.62
C GLU A 266 0.13 -12.33 17.65
N ILE A 267 -0.34 -12.91 18.77
CA ILE A 267 0.45 -13.46 19.85
C ILE A 267 0.03 -14.91 20.05
N GLU A 268 0.95 -15.83 19.79
CA GLU A 268 0.71 -17.25 19.87
C GLU A 268 0.79 -17.78 21.31
N MET A 269 -0.22 -18.57 21.70
CA MET A 269 -0.24 -19.33 22.96
C MET A 269 -1.43 -20.31 22.97
N PRO A 270 -1.28 -21.55 23.50
CA PRO A 270 -0.06 -22.18 24.04
C PRO A 270 0.84 -22.82 22.97
N ALA A 271 0.36 -22.91 21.70
CA ALA A 271 1.17 -23.42 20.59
C ALA A 271 2.20 -22.37 20.15
N HIS A 272 3.23 -22.80 19.43
CA HIS A 272 4.28 -21.92 18.89
C HIS A 272 4.98 -21.05 19.96
N SER A 273 5.09 -21.55 21.20
CA SER A 273 5.57 -20.80 22.37
C SER A 273 6.86 -21.36 22.96
N GLU A 274 7.65 -22.11 22.18
CA GLU A 274 8.92 -22.68 22.63
C GLU A 274 9.91 -21.62 23.12
N GLU A 275 9.93 -20.44 22.47
CA GLU A 275 10.77 -19.31 22.86
C GLU A 275 10.36 -18.75 24.23
N VAL A 276 9.07 -18.75 24.56
CA VAL A 276 8.56 -18.33 25.86
C VAL A 276 8.98 -19.35 26.92
N LEU A 277 8.84 -20.66 26.65
CA LEU A 277 9.19 -21.72 27.58
C LEU A 277 10.71 -21.83 27.77
N ALA A 278 11.51 -21.47 26.77
CA ALA A 278 12.96 -21.35 26.89
C ALA A 278 13.36 -20.18 27.81
N ALA A 279 12.67 -19.05 27.72
CA ALA A 279 12.91 -17.86 28.55
C ALA A 279 12.34 -17.99 29.99
N TYR A 280 11.19 -18.66 30.14
CA TYR A 280 10.44 -18.80 31.39
C TYR A 280 9.99 -20.25 31.58
N PRO A 281 10.91 -21.17 31.93
CA PRO A 281 10.62 -22.60 32.05
C PRO A 281 9.48 -22.95 33.03
N GLN A 282 9.29 -22.13 34.06
CA GLN A 282 8.21 -22.30 35.04
C GLN A 282 6.79 -22.19 34.46
N LEU A 283 6.66 -21.71 33.21
CA LEU A 283 5.38 -21.67 32.49
C LEU A 283 5.08 -22.98 31.76
N SER A 284 6.05 -23.91 31.67
CA SER A 284 5.81 -25.24 31.10
C SER A 284 5.01 -26.11 32.08
N CYS A 285 4.28 -27.10 31.56
CA CYS A 285 3.55 -28.06 32.38
C CYS A 285 4.49 -28.90 33.30
N ALA A 286 5.73 -29.09 32.89
CA ALA A 286 6.75 -29.81 33.62
C ALA A 286 7.53 -28.92 34.62
N GLY A 287 7.42 -27.58 34.51
CA GLY A 287 8.20 -26.63 35.29
C GLY A 287 9.70 -26.62 34.95
N GLU A 288 10.10 -27.30 33.87
CA GLU A 288 11.48 -27.43 33.39
C GLU A 288 11.65 -26.74 32.02
N PRO A 289 12.89 -26.37 31.64
CA PRO A 289 13.18 -25.88 30.32
C PRO A 289 12.64 -26.84 29.26
N TYR A 290 12.03 -26.27 28.20
CA TYR A 290 11.58 -27.06 27.07
C TYR A 290 12.80 -27.78 26.45
N LYS A 291 12.81 -29.10 26.52
CA LYS A 291 13.74 -29.95 25.77
C LYS A 291 13.02 -30.37 24.50
N ASN A 292 13.62 -30.12 23.34
CA ASN A 292 13.12 -30.69 22.11
C ASN A 292 13.00 -32.20 22.33
N ALA A 293 11.82 -32.76 22.06
CA ALA A 293 11.71 -34.19 21.91
C ALA A 293 12.64 -34.58 20.74
N ASP A 294 13.62 -35.41 21.04
CA ASP A 294 14.51 -35.99 20.03
C ASP A 294 13.72 -36.81 19.02
#